data_9a1e303eb69de36802dc3aac7758a66b
#
_entry.id   9a1e303eb69de36802dc3aac7758a66b
#
_cell.length_a   1.000
_cell.length_b   1.000
_cell.length_c   1.000
_cell.angle_alpha   90.00
_cell.angle_beta   90.00
_cell.angle_gamma   90.00
#
_symmetry.space_group_name_H-M   'P 1'
#
loop_
_entity.id
_entity.type
_entity.pdbx_description
1 polymer ?
#
loop_
_entity_poly.entity_id
_entity_poly.type
_entity_poly.pdbx_seq_one_letter_code
_entity_poly.pdbx_strand_id
1 'polypeptide(L)'
;MKTTPFTEKHIALGAKMHEFAGYNMPIEYSGIIDEHLTVCNSVGVFDVSHMGEFWVKGPNALAFLQKVTSNNVAALTPGKIQYTCFPNEDGGIVDDLLVYHYEPEKYLLVVNAANMDKDWDWCVSHNTEGAELENSSDNIGQLAVQGPKAILALQKLTDVDLSSIPYYTFKVGKFAGEDNVIISNTGYTGAGGFEFYFYPSAADTIWTAIFEAGEEFGIKPVGLGARDTLRLEMGFCLYGNDLDDTTSPIEAGLGWITKFVEGKNFINRPMLEKQKAEGTTRKLVGFEMIDRGIPRHGYELVNQEGENIGVVTSGTMSPTRKIGIGMGYVKPEYSKIGTEICIDMRGRKLKAVVVKPPFRK
;
A
#
# COMPACT_ATOMS: atom_id res chain seq x y z
N MET A 1 17.38 9.57 13.24
CA MET A 1 16.82 8.80 12.14
C MET A 1 16.75 7.36 12.62
N LYS A 2 15.58 6.73 12.56
CA LYS A 2 15.39 5.31 12.91
C LYS A 2 16.06 4.40 11.88
N THR A 3 16.34 3.17 12.26
CA THR A 3 16.89 2.12 11.38
C THR A 3 15.99 0.90 11.38
N THR A 4 16.04 0.11 10.31
CA THR A 4 15.44 -1.22 10.26
C THR A 4 16.47 -2.28 10.59
N PRO A 5 16.07 -3.53 10.83
CA PRO A 5 17.02 -4.65 11.00
C PRO A 5 17.99 -4.85 9.82
N PHE A 6 17.68 -4.26 8.67
CA PHE A 6 18.43 -4.43 7.42
C PHE A 6 19.26 -3.21 7.01
N THR A 7 19.21 -2.11 7.75
CA THR A 7 19.89 -0.86 7.38
C THR A 7 21.37 -1.05 7.03
N GLU A 8 22.12 -1.80 7.84
CA GLU A 8 23.54 -2.07 7.58
C GLU A 8 23.76 -2.91 6.33
N LYS A 9 22.84 -3.82 6.02
CA LYS A 9 22.87 -4.61 4.78
C LYS A 9 22.65 -3.74 3.55
N HIS A 10 21.73 -2.80 3.62
CA HIS A 10 21.48 -1.85 2.53
C HIS A 10 22.71 -1.00 2.24
N ILE A 11 23.35 -0.47 3.29
CA ILE A 11 24.58 0.29 3.17
C ILE A 11 25.72 -0.56 2.58
N ALA A 12 25.90 -1.78 3.07
CA ALA A 12 26.92 -2.71 2.57
C ALA A 12 26.71 -3.11 1.11
N LEU A 13 25.45 -3.18 0.65
CA LEU A 13 25.08 -3.43 -0.75
C LEU A 13 25.20 -2.19 -1.65
N GLY A 14 25.62 -1.04 -1.11
CA GLY A 14 25.80 0.19 -1.86
C GLY A 14 24.48 0.89 -2.23
N ALA A 15 23.41 0.66 -1.46
CA ALA A 15 22.14 1.33 -1.69
C ALA A 15 22.28 2.85 -1.53
N LYS A 16 21.56 3.59 -2.36
CA LYS A 16 21.33 5.03 -2.16
C LYS A 16 20.32 5.22 -1.04
N MET A 17 20.83 5.54 0.13
CA MET A 17 20.02 5.71 1.34
C MET A 17 19.41 7.11 1.40
N HIS A 18 18.18 7.22 1.91
CA HIS A 18 17.49 8.48 2.13
C HIS A 18 16.56 8.38 3.34
N GLU A 19 16.27 9.53 3.95
CA GLU A 19 15.24 9.60 4.99
C GLU A 19 13.86 9.37 4.36
N PHE A 20 13.11 8.46 4.95
CA PHE A 20 11.72 8.19 4.59
C PHE A 20 10.93 7.85 5.87
N ALA A 21 9.90 8.65 6.17
CA ALA A 21 9.04 8.47 7.36
C ALA A 21 9.83 8.34 8.67
N GLY A 22 10.93 9.09 8.81
CA GLY A 22 11.79 9.05 9.99
C GLY A 22 12.85 7.94 9.98
N TYR A 23 12.85 7.05 9.00
CA TYR A 23 13.80 5.94 8.85
C TYR A 23 14.86 6.21 7.78
N ASN A 24 16.04 5.60 7.95
CA ASN A 24 17.07 5.56 6.91
C ASN A 24 16.81 4.39 5.96
N MET A 25 16.23 4.66 4.78
CA MET A 25 15.73 3.65 3.86
C MET A 25 16.46 3.65 2.51
N PRO A 26 16.57 2.48 1.84
CA PRO A 26 17.12 2.40 0.50
C PRO A 26 16.10 2.93 -0.53
N ILE A 27 16.49 3.91 -1.33
CA ILE A 27 15.68 4.41 -2.45
C ILE A 27 15.92 3.57 -3.71
N GLU A 28 17.17 3.24 -3.97
CA GLU A 28 17.57 2.39 -5.10
C GLU A 28 18.93 1.73 -4.84
N TYR A 29 19.21 0.63 -5.55
CA TYR A 29 20.49 -0.08 -5.58
C TYR A 29 21.09 -0.07 -6.99
N SER A 30 20.47 -0.78 -7.92
CA SER A 30 20.90 -0.86 -9.33
C SER A 30 20.17 0.14 -10.23
N GLY A 31 19.26 0.92 -9.67
CA GLY A 31 18.46 1.92 -10.36
C GLY A 31 16.99 1.53 -10.46
N ILE A 32 16.12 2.53 -10.32
CA ILE A 32 14.66 2.36 -10.21
C ILE A 32 14.07 1.53 -11.36
N ILE A 33 14.50 1.77 -12.60
CA ILE A 33 13.96 1.07 -13.78
C ILE A 33 14.37 -0.40 -13.78
N ASP A 34 15.65 -0.69 -13.50
CA ASP A 34 16.17 -2.06 -13.45
C ASP A 34 15.49 -2.87 -12.33
N GLU A 35 15.35 -2.27 -11.16
CA GLU A 35 14.68 -2.89 -10.02
C GLU A 35 13.20 -3.12 -10.29
N HIS A 36 12.49 -2.15 -10.85
CA HIS A 36 11.10 -2.29 -11.26
C HIS A 36 10.90 -3.46 -12.23
N LEU A 37 11.72 -3.53 -13.28
CA LEU A 37 11.65 -4.60 -14.28
C LEU A 37 12.04 -5.96 -13.70
N THR A 38 12.97 -5.99 -12.74
CA THR A 38 13.31 -7.23 -12.01
C THR A 38 12.09 -7.77 -11.26
N VAL A 39 11.35 -6.93 -10.55
CA VAL A 39 10.10 -7.34 -9.87
C VAL A 39 9.05 -7.82 -10.87
N CYS A 40 8.90 -7.14 -12.01
CA CYS A 40 7.92 -7.52 -13.02
C CYS A 40 8.22 -8.86 -13.68
N ASN A 41 9.50 -9.22 -13.87
CA ASN A 41 9.91 -10.35 -14.70
C ASN A 41 10.55 -11.51 -13.91
N SER A 42 10.94 -11.27 -12.67
CA SER A 42 11.66 -12.25 -11.85
C SER A 42 11.26 -12.19 -10.39
N VAL A 43 12.13 -11.69 -9.52
CA VAL A 43 11.88 -11.56 -8.07
C VAL A 43 12.73 -10.44 -7.48
N GLY A 44 12.08 -9.59 -6.68
CA GLY A 44 12.72 -8.52 -5.91
C GLY A 44 12.35 -8.57 -4.44
N VAL A 45 13.25 -8.10 -3.59
CA VAL A 45 13.07 -8.05 -2.13
C VAL A 45 13.07 -6.62 -1.65
N PHE A 46 12.01 -6.22 -1.00
CA PHE A 46 11.86 -4.92 -0.35
C PHE A 46 11.95 -5.07 1.17
N ASP A 47 12.76 -4.26 1.79
CA ASP A 47 12.63 -4.01 3.22
C ASP A 47 11.45 -3.06 3.44
N VAL A 48 10.45 -3.53 4.16
CA VAL A 48 9.27 -2.76 4.55
C VAL A 48 9.07 -2.76 6.07
N SER A 49 10.14 -3.04 6.82
CA SER A 49 10.15 -3.07 8.30
C SER A 49 9.94 -1.70 8.95
N HIS A 50 9.79 -0.65 8.16
CA HIS A 50 9.42 0.68 8.62
C HIS A 50 7.91 0.86 8.81
N MET A 51 7.10 -0.08 8.34
CA MET A 51 5.64 -0.07 8.53
C MET A 51 5.30 -0.20 10.03
N GLY A 52 4.07 0.16 10.39
CA GLY A 52 3.57 0.01 11.75
C GLY A 52 2.69 -1.23 11.91
N GLU A 53 2.84 -1.93 13.03
CA GLU A 53 2.07 -3.13 13.36
C GLU A 53 1.45 -3.02 14.75
N PHE A 54 0.11 -3.06 14.78
CA PHE A 54 -0.67 -2.97 16.02
C PHE A 54 -1.50 -4.22 16.23
N TRP A 55 -1.36 -4.86 17.38
CA TRP A 55 -2.28 -5.90 17.81
C TRP A 55 -3.53 -5.30 18.44
N VAL A 56 -4.67 -5.85 18.05
CA VAL A 56 -5.99 -5.57 18.63
C VAL A 56 -6.57 -6.89 19.13
N LYS A 57 -6.80 -7.00 20.43
CA LYS A 57 -7.10 -8.27 21.09
C LYS A 57 -8.31 -8.16 22.01
N GLY A 58 -8.84 -9.34 22.38
CA GLY A 58 -9.89 -9.51 23.37
C GLY A 58 -11.30 -9.45 22.78
N PRO A 59 -12.32 -9.70 23.62
CA PRO A 59 -13.70 -9.84 23.18
C PRO A 59 -14.29 -8.58 22.53
N ASN A 60 -13.68 -7.42 22.78
CA ASN A 60 -14.13 -6.15 22.24
C ASN A 60 -13.35 -5.73 20.97
N ALA A 61 -12.37 -6.52 20.51
CA ALA A 61 -11.53 -6.22 19.33
C ALA A 61 -12.37 -6.01 18.08
N LEU A 62 -13.31 -6.88 17.79
CA LEU A 62 -14.18 -6.76 16.62
C LEU A 62 -15.05 -5.50 16.68
N ALA A 63 -15.65 -5.20 17.82
CA ALA A 63 -16.50 -4.02 18.00
C ALA A 63 -15.70 -2.73 17.76
N PHE A 64 -14.51 -2.64 18.33
CA PHE A 64 -13.58 -1.53 18.10
C PHE A 64 -13.22 -1.38 16.60
N LEU A 65 -12.79 -2.46 15.95
CA LEU A 65 -12.41 -2.43 14.53
C LEU A 65 -13.58 -2.08 13.62
N GLN A 66 -14.80 -2.55 13.93
CA GLN A 66 -16.01 -2.19 13.20
C GLN A 66 -16.34 -0.70 13.32
N LYS A 67 -15.97 -0.04 14.40
CA LYS A 67 -16.17 1.38 14.61
C LYS A 67 -15.14 2.25 13.89
N VAL A 68 -13.85 1.89 13.93
CA VAL A 68 -12.78 2.75 13.42
C VAL A 68 -12.44 2.52 11.96
N THR A 69 -12.90 1.42 11.34
CA THR A 69 -12.60 1.09 9.93
C THR A 69 -13.81 1.20 9.03
N SER A 70 -13.61 1.54 7.76
CA SER A 70 -14.68 1.66 6.74
C SER A 70 -15.19 0.31 6.23
N ASN A 71 -14.32 -0.73 6.23
CA ASN A 71 -14.68 -2.04 5.69
C ASN A 71 -15.31 -2.93 6.77
N ASN A 72 -15.98 -4.00 6.36
CA ASN A 72 -16.69 -4.92 7.26
C ASN A 72 -15.74 -6.00 7.82
N VAL A 73 -15.10 -5.72 8.96
CA VAL A 73 -14.20 -6.66 9.63
C VAL A 73 -14.93 -7.93 10.09
N ALA A 74 -16.23 -7.85 10.40
CA ALA A 74 -17.04 -9.01 10.78
C ALA A 74 -17.17 -10.06 9.65
N ALA A 75 -16.87 -9.70 8.41
CA ALA A 75 -16.82 -10.64 7.30
C ALA A 75 -15.52 -11.44 7.20
N LEU A 76 -14.49 -11.07 7.98
CA LEU A 76 -13.23 -11.81 8.01
C LEU A 76 -13.34 -13.07 8.89
N THR A 77 -12.67 -14.12 8.44
CA THR A 77 -12.41 -15.31 9.25
C THR A 77 -10.90 -15.43 9.50
N PRO A 78 -10.45 -16.15 10.55
CA PRO A 78 -9.03 -16.36 10.79
C PRO A 78 -8.26 -16.81 9.54
N GLY A 79 -7.08 -16.23 9.32
CA GLY A 79 -6.26 -16.45 8.14
C GLY A 79 -6.56 -15.52 6.95
N LYS A 80 -7.58 -14.66 7.03
CA LYS A 80 -7.93 -13.68 5.99
C LYS A 80 -7.47 -12.26 6.32
N ILE A 81 -7.28 -11.49 5.26
CA ILE A 81 -6.80 -10.11 5.31
C ILE A 81 -7.82 -9.21 4.60
N GLN A 82 -7.90 -7.97 5.05
CA GLN A 82 -8.78 -6.97 4.45
C GLN A 82 -8.06 -5.64 4.34
N TYR A 83 -8.15 -5.01 3.16
CA TYR A 83 -7.79 -3.62 2.96
C TYR A 83 -8.94 -2.72 3.42
N THR A 84 -8.63 -1.67 4.16
CA THR A 84 -9.59 -0.73 4.71
C THR A 84 -8.96 0.65 4.89
N CYS A 85 -9.72 1.61 5.37
CA CYS A 85 -9.21 2.89 5.85
C CYS A 85 -9.85 3.26 7.19
N PHE A 86 -9.20 4.16 7.92
CA PHE A 86 -9.76 4.88 9.06
C PHE A 86 -10.41 6.18 8.56
N PRO A 87 -11.76 6.29 8.50
CA PRO A 87 -12.41 7.56 8.23
C PRO A 87 -12.28 8.47 9.43
N ASN A 88 -12.10 9.78 9.22
CA ASN A 88 -12.17 10.79 10.29
C ASN A 88 -13.55 11.42 10.42
N GLU A 89 -13.76 12.26 11.43
CA GLU A 89 -15.03 12.92 11.70
C GLU A 89 -15.44 13.94 10.64
N ASP A 90 -14.46 14.47 9.87
CA ASP A 90 -14.67 15.47 8.82
C ASP A 90 -14.90 14.82 7.43
N GLY A 91 -14.81 13.48 7.35
CA GLY A 91 -15.06 12.70 6.14
C GLY A 91 -13.80 12.39 5.32
N GLY A 92 -12.62 12.77 5.79
CA GLY A 92 -11.34 12.39 5.22
C GLY A 92 -10.85 11.03 5.71
N ILE A 93 -9.63 10.67 5.35
CA ILE A 93 -8.97 9.42 5.69
C ILE A 93 -7.77 9.69 6.60
N VAL A 94 -7.78 9.11 7.80
CA VAL A 94 -6.63 9.17 8.74
C VAL A 94 -5.47 8.35 8.19
N ASP A 95 -5.74 7.12 7.77
CA ASP A 95 -4.82 6.24 7.06
C ASP A 95 -5.56 5.13 6.31
N ASP A 96 -4.90 4.53 5.33
CA ASP A 96 -5.30 3.27 4.71
C ASP A 96 -4.40 2.13 5.21
N LEU A 97 -4.99 0.98 5.49
CA LEU A 97 -4.31 -0.09 6.21
C LEU A 97 -4.81 -1.48 5.83
N LEU A 98 -4.06 -2.49 6.27
CA LEU A 98 -4.49 -3.88 6.24
C LEU A 98 -4.94 -4.34 7.64
N VAL A 99 -6.01 -5.12 7.69
CA VAL A 99 -6.48 -5.83 8.88
C VAL A 99 -6.32 -7.34 8.64
N TYR A 100 -5.52 -7.98 9.45
CA TYR A 100 -5.32 -9.43 9.47
C TYR A 100 -6.18 -10.03 10.58
N HIS A 101 -7.06 -10.96 10.26
CA HIS A 101 -7.75 -11.74 11.29
C HIS A 101 -6.85 -12.92 11.67
N TYR A 102 -6.05 -12.75 12.73
CA TYR A 102 -5.00 -13.68 13.10
C TYR A 102 -5.58 -14.95 13.78
N GLU A 103 -6.36 -14.75 14.81
CA GLU A 103 -7.07 -15.76 15.60
C GLU A 103 -8.41 -15.20 16.06
N PRO A 104 -9.34 -16.01 16.58
CA PRO A 104 -10.53 -15.46 17.23
C PRO A 104 -10.16 -14.35 18.23
N GLU A 105 -10.83 -13.22 18.15
CA GLU A 105 -10.60 -12.04 19.02
C GLU A 105 -9.17 -11.47 18.96
N LYS A 106 -8.42 -11.74 17.88
CA LYS A 106 -7.06 -11.23 17.71
C LYS A 106 -6.80 -10.81 16.27
N TYR A 107 -6.44 -9.55 16.10
CA TYR A 107 -6.20 -8.93 14.80
C TYR A 107 -4.85 -8.22 14.79
N LEU A 108 -4.22 -8.18 13.61
CA LEU A 108 -3.03 -7.36 13.37
C LEU A 108 -3.41 -6.27 12.37
N LEU A 109 -3.13 -5.02 12.73
CA LEU A 109 -3.21 -3.88 11.82
C LEU A 109 -1.82 -3.61 11.27
N VAL A 110 -1.73 -3.39 9.96
CA VAL A 110 -0.48 -2.96 9.30
C VAL A 110 -0.75 -1.60 8.68
N VAL A 111 -0.08 -0.56 9.20
CA VAL A 111 -0.31 0.85 8.89
C VAL A 111 0.88 1.49 8.20
N ASN A 112 0.67 2.63 7.53
CA ASN A 112 1.72 3.34 6.85
C ASN A 112 2.73 3.96 7.83
N ALA A 113 4.01 3.82 7.51
CA ALA A 113 5.12 4.28 8.36
C ALA A 113 5.02 5.76 8.77
N ALA A 114 4.66 6.63 7.83
CA ALA A 114 4.54 8.07 8.09
C ALA A 114 3.38 8.42 9.04
N ASN A 115 2.42 7.52 9.20
CA ASN A 115 1.22 7.72 10.01
C ASN A 115 1.23 6.91 11.31
N MET A 116 2.25 6.13 11.59
CA MET A 116 2.29 5.18 12.71
C MET A 116 1.88 5.80 14.05
N ASP A 117 2.46 6.93 14.41
CA ASP A 117 2.14 7.63 15.67
C ASP A 117 0.71 8.20 15.63
N LYS A 118 0.30 8.81 14.50
CA LYS A 118 -1.04 9.34 14.28
C LYS A 118 -2.10 8.23 14.40
N ASP A 119 -1.86 7.09 13.77
CA ASP A 119 -2.78 5.95 13.78
C ASP A 119 -2.87 5.29 15.14
N TRP A 120 -1.74 5.23 15.87
CA TRP A 120 -1.74 4.75 17.24
C TRP A 120 -2.59 5.65 18.15
N ASP A 121 -2.37 6.96 18.09
CA ASP A 121 -3.14 7.94 18.85
C ASP A 121 -4.63 7.91 18.47
N TRP A 122 -4.94 7.73 17.19
CA TRP A 122 -6.29 7.54 16.69
C TRP A 122 -6.94 6.29 17.31
N CYS A 123 -6.26 5.16 17.27
CA CYS A 123 -6.76 3.93 17.87
C CYS A 123 -7.00 4.06 19.38
N VAL A 124 -6.05 4.64 20.11
CA VAL A 124 -6.16 4.83 21.56
C VAL A 124 -7.32 5.75 21.91
N SER A 125 -7.43 6.91 21.24
CA SER A 125 -8.46 7.91 21.52
C SER A 125 -9.88 7.44 21.18
N HIS A 126 -10.04 6.53 20.22
CA HIS A 126 -11.35 6.02 19.80
C HIS A 126 -11.71 4.65 20.39
N ASN A 127 -10.85 4.08 21.24
CA ASN A 127 -11.08 2.77 21.86
C ASN A 127 -12.04 2.85 23.08
N THR A 128 -13.26 3.27 22.84
CA THR A 128 -14.31 3.31 23.88
C THR A 128 -14.90 1.92 24.16
N GLU A 129 -14.69 0.97 23.28
CA GLU A 129 -15.12 -0.43 23.41
C GLU A 129 -14.26 -1.19 24.41
N GLY A 130 -13.03 -0.71 24.68
CA GLY A 130 -12.11 -1.35 25.63
C GLY A 130 -11.42 -2.60 25.03
N ALA A 131 -11.07 -2.56 23.74
CA ALA A 131 -10.18 -3.55 23.15
C ALA A 131 -8.77 -3.44 23.75
N GLU A 132 -8.04 -4.54 23.82
CA GLU A 132 -6.64 -4.54 24.20
C GLU A 132 -5.80 -4.13 22.98
N LEU A 133 -5.08 -3.02 23.08
CA LEU A 133 -4.22 -2.48 22.03
C LEU A 133 -2.74 -2.65 22.40
N GLU A 134 -1.91 -3.10 21.46
CA GLU A 134 -0.47 -3.23 21.62
C GLU A 134 0.25 -2.75 20.36
N ASN A 135 1.11 -1.74 20.48
CA ASN A 135 2.00 -1.32 19.40
C ASN A 135 3.25 -2.20 19.41
N SER A 136 3.37 -3.06 18.42
CA SER A 136 4.47 -4.01 18.26
C SER A 136 5.41 -3.64 17.10
N SER A 137 5.31 -2.43 16.55
CA SER A 137 6.05 -2.01 15.35
C SER A 137 7.57 -2.17 15.50
N ASP A 138 8.13 -1.89 16.67
CA ASP A 138 9.57 -2.07 16.91
C ASP A 138 9.99 -3.54 17.10
N ASN A 139 9.02 -4.45 17.25
CA ASN A 139 9.23 -5.89 17.51
C ASN A 139 8.95 -6.78 16.31
N ILE A 140 8.62 -6.19 15.15
CA ILE A 140 8.29 -6.92 13.93
C ILE A 140 9.19 -6.42 12.80
N GLY A 141 9.90 -7.32 12.15
CA GLY A 141 10.56 -7.10 10.88
C GLY A 141 9.66 -7.55 9.74
N GLN A 142 9.68 -6.83 8.63
CA GLN A 142 8.84 -7.14 7.48
C GLN A 142 9.64 -7.08 6.18
N LEU A 143 9.56 -8.15 5.37
CA LEU A 143 10.07 -8.19 4.01
C LEU A 143 8.94 -8.47 3.02
N ALA A 144 8.94 -7.76 1.89
CA ALA A 144 8.11 -8.09 0.75
C ALA A 144 8.97 -8.71 -0.36
N VAL A 145 8.67 -9.95 -0.73
CA VAL A 145 9.37 -10.68 -1.80
C VAL A 145 8.41 -10.85 -2.95
N GLN A 146 8.61 -10.08 -4.00
CA GLN A 146 7.62 -9.84 -5.04
C GLN A 146 8.14 -10.19 -6.43
N GLY A 147 7.26 -10.74 -7.26
CA GLY A 147 7.53 -11.08 -8.65
C GLY A 147 7.06 -12.48 -9.03
N PRO A 148 6.94 -12.77 -10.33
CA PRO A 148 6.38 -14.05 -10.81
C PRO A 148 7.21 -15.29 -10.42
N LYS A 149 8.49 -15.10 -10.09
CA LYS A 149 9.36 -16.20 -9.64
C LYS A 149 9.54 -16.25 -8.12
N ALA A 150 8.90 -15.35 -7.37
CA ALA A 150 9.00 -15.30 -5.92
C ALA A 150 8.63 -16.65 -5.28
N ILE A 151 7.50 -17.22 -5.67
CA ILE A 151 7.03 -18.49 -5.13
C ILE A 151 8.03 -19.64 -5.35
N LEU A 152 8.77 -19.66 -6.47
CA LEU A 152 9.75 -20.70 -6.77
C LEU A 152 10.96 -20.64 -5.82
N ALA A 153 11.41 -19.43 -5.49
CA ALA A 153 12.48 -19.23 -4.52
C ALA A 153 12.02 -19.54 -3.10
N LEU A 154 10.88 -18.98 -2.71
CA LEU A 154 10.37 -19.01 -1.35
C LEU A 154 9.92 -20.40 -0.91
N GLN A 155 9.38 -21.22 -1.82
CA GLN A 155 8.93 -22.58 -1.49
C GLN A 155 10.06 -23.50 -1.00
N LYS A 156 11.31 -23.17 -1.34
CA LYS A 156 12.49 -23.92 -0.84
C LYS A 156 12.75 -23.70 0.65
N LEU A 157 12.17 -22.68 1.25
CA LEU A 157 12.45 -22.20 2.60
C LEU A 157 11.37 -22.58 3.62
N THR A 158 10.30 -23.25 3.19
CA THR A 158 9.18 -23.62 4.06
C THR A 158 8.47 -24.88 3.58
N ASP A 159 7.94 -25.65 4.55
CA ASP A 159 7.05 -26.78 4.29
C ASP A 159 5.59 -26.33 4.06
N VAL A 160 5.28 -25.07 4.32
CA VAL A 160 3.96 -24.49 4.00
C VAL A 160 3.80 -24.45 2.48
N ASP A 161 2.79 -25.11 1.93
CA ASP A 161 2.45 -25.00 0.51
C ASP A 161 1.99 -23.58 0.20
N LEU A 162 2.89 -22.77 -0.41
CA LEU A 162 2.67 -21.39 -0.74
C LEU A 162 1.60 -21.23 -1.84
N SER A 163 1.48 -22.21 -2.74
CA SER A 163 0.47 -22.22 -3.80
C SER A 163 -0.95 -22.36 -3.25
N SER A 164 -1.08 -22.89 -2.05
CA SER A 164 -2.35 -23.07 -1.34
C SER A 164 -2.80 -21.84 -0.54
N ILE A 165 -2.04 -20.74 -0.56
CA ILE A 165 -2.39 -19.50 0.13
C ILE A 165 -3.03 -18.53 -0.88
N PRO A 166 -4.37 -18.35 -0.87
CA PRO A 166 -5.04 -17.40 -1.78
C PRO A 166 -4.59 -15.96 -1.53
N TYR A 167 -4.75 -15.12 -2.53
CA TYR A 167 -4.49 -13.68 -2.41
C TYR A 167 -5.34 -13.06 -1.29
N TYR A 168 -4.76 -12.20 -0.47
CA TYR A 168 -5.34 -11.62 0.75
C TYR A 168 -5.67 -12.66 1.83
N THR A 169 -4.84 -13.70 1.91
CA THR A 169 -4.82 -14.63 3.06
C THR A 169 -3.38 -14.88 3.52
N PHE A 170 -3.23 -15.44 4.71
CA PHE A 170 -1.93 -15.75 5.27
C PHE A 170 -1.96 -17.07 6.05
N LYS A 171 -0.78 -17.62 6.29
CA LYS A 171 -0.53 -18.71 7.21
C LYS A 171 0.60 -18.32 8.15
N VAL A 172 0.62 -18.92 9.33
CA VAL A 172 1.74 -18.84 10.26
C VAL A 172 2.46 -20.16 10.22
N GLY A 173 3.77 -20.12 10.06
CA GLY A 173 4.55 -21.34 9.95
C GLY A 173 6.04 -21.12 10.09
N LYS A 174 6.79 -22.20 9.88
CA LYS A 174 8.25 -22.15 9.84
C LYS A 174 8.71 -21.66 8.48
N PHE A 175 9.64 -20.69 8.48
CA PHE A 175 10.22 -20.14 7.26
C PHE A 175 11.72 -19.89 7.47
N ALA A 176 12.54 -20.37 6.56
CA ALA A 176 14.02 -20.25 6.65
C ALA A 176 14.60 -20.73 7.99
N GLY A 177 13.98 -21.76 8.61
CA GLY A 177 14.39 -22.26 9.92
C GLY A 177 13.78 -21.54 11.13
N GLU A 178 13.18 -20.36 10.93
CA GLU A 178 12.55 -19.55 11.97
C GLU A 178 11.09 -19.92 12.17
N ASP A 179 10.64 -20.01 13.43
CA ASP A 179 9.26 -20.35 13.78
C ASP A 179 8.37 -19.10 13.86
N ASN A 180 7.05 -19.30 13.78
CA ASN A 180 6.03 -18.26 13.95
C ASN A 180 6.13 -17.10 12.94
N VAL A 181 6.62 -17.35 11.75
CA VAL A 181 6.63 -16.36 10.67
C VAL A 181 5.24 -16.27 10.06
N ILE A 182 4.71 -15.06 9.93
CA ILE A 182 3.50 -14.81 9.15
C ILE A 182 3.90 -14.78 7.67
N ILE A 183 3.31 -15.67 6.89
CA ILE A 183 3.52 -15.82 5.45
C ILE A 183 2.24 -15.33 4.75
N SER A 184 2.29 -14.13 4.20
CA SER A 184 1.12 -13.41 3.69
C SER A 184 1.16 -13.32 2.17
N ASN A 185 0.09 -13.76 1.50
CA ASN A 185 -0.06 -13.55 0.06
C ASN A 185 -0.65 -12.16 -0.19
N THR A 186 0.17 -11.15 0.05
CA THR A 186 -0.09 -9.73 -0.14
C THR A 186 1.10 -9.06 -0.82
N GLY A 187 0.92 -7.81 -1.23
CA GLY A 187 1.97 -6.98 -1.81
C GLY A 187 1.41 -5.71 -2.42
N TYR A 188 2.32 -4.84 -2.79
CA TYR A 188 2.02 -3.50 -3.31
C TYR A 188 2.59 -3.28 -4.73
N THR A 189 2.79 -4.39 -5.47
CA THR A 189 3.48 -4.37 -6.76
C THR A 189 2.63 -4.88 -7.94
N GLY A 190 1.56 -5.63 -7.65
CA GLY A 190 0.78 -6.32 -8.67
C GLY A 190 1.54 -7.40 -9.44
N ALA A 191 2.74 -7.77 -8.98
CA ALA A 191 3.58 -8.79 -9.63
C ALA A 191 3.44 -10.18 -9.00
N GLY A 192 2.62 -10.31 -7.94
CA GLY A 192 2.55 -11.50 -7.10
C GLY A 192 3.71 -11.58 -6.11
N GLY A 193 3.67 -12.57 -5.25
CA GLY A 193 4.68 -12.76 -4.21
C GLY A 193 4.06 -12.77 -2.82
N PHE A 194 4.91 -12.61 -1.82
CA PHE A 194 4.53 -12.73 -0.41
C PHE A 194 5.16 -11.63 0.43
N GLU A 195 4.55 -11.35 1.57
CA GLU A 195 5.10 -10.54 2.64
C GLU A 195 5.30 -11.43 3.88
N PHE A 196 6.42 -11.22 4.57
CA PHE A 196 6.84 -12.00 5.73
C PHE A 196 6.97 -11.08 6.92
N TYR A 197 6.36 -11.49 8.05
CA TYR A 197 6.47 -10.79 9.33
C TYR A 197 7.13 -11.73 10.32
N PHE A 198 8.17 -11.25 11.00
CA PHE A 198 9.02 -12.05 11.88
C PHE A 198 9.64 -11.19 12.98
N TYR A 199 10.18 -11.82 14.00
CA TYR A 199 10.93 -11.11 15.03
C TYR A 199 12.24 -10.55 14.45
N PRO A 200 12.67 -9.31 14.79
CA PRO A 200 13.89 -8.70 14.27
C PRO A 200 15.15 -9.55 14.45
N SER A 201 15.19 -10.41 15.47
CA SER A 201 16.30 -11.34 15.69
C SER A 201 16.47 -12.37 14.56
N ALA A 202 15.43 -12.67 13.79
CA ALA A 202 15.46 -13.59 12.65
C ALA A 202 15.83 -12.89 11.33
N ALA A 203 16.00 -11.57 11.33
CA ALA A 203 16.16 -10.78 10.11
C ALA A 203 17.36 -11.22 9.26
N ASP A 204 18.52 -11.46 9.88
CA ASP A 204 19.73 -11.87 9.17
C ASP A 204 19.59 -13.24 8.51
N THR A 205 19.05 -14.20 9.25
CA THR A 205 18.78 -15.57 8.77
C THR A 205 17.83 -15.55 7.59
N ILE A 206 16.69 -14.86 7.73
CA ILE A 206 15.65 -14.80 6.69
C ILE A 206 16.14 -14.10 5.44
N TRP A 207 16.82 -12.95 5.58
CA TRP A 207 17.41 -12.23 4.46
C TRP A 207 18.38 -13.09 3.66
N THR A 208 19.34 -13.69 4.35
CA THR A 208 20.36 -14.52 3.73
C THR A 208 19.72 -15.71 2.98
N ALA A 209 18.82 -16.44 3.63
CA ALA A 209 18.15 -17.57 3.03
C ALA A 209 17.32 -17.20 1.79
N ILE A 210 16.61 -16.06 1.81
CA ILE A 210 15.83 -15.58 0.66
C ILE A 210 16.76 -15.30 -0.54
N PHE A 211 17.89 -14.61 -0.32
CA PHE A 211 18.81 -14.29 -1.41
C PHE A 211 19.49 -15.53 -1.97
N GLU A 212 19.93 -16.47 -1.12
CA GLU A 212 20.48 -17.74 -1.55
C GLU A 212 19.47 -18.57 -2.37
N ALA A 213 18.23 -18.69 -1.86
CA ALA A 213 17.18 -19.44 -2.57
C ALA A 213 16.75 -18.79 -3.90
N GLY A 214 16.88 -17.48 -4.01
CA GLY A 214 16.50 -16.70 -5.18
C GLY A 214 17.63 -16.48 -6.21
N GLU A 215 18.87 -16.87 -5.90
CA GLU A 215 20.05 -16.60 -6.75
C GLU A 215 19.86 -17.08 -8.20
N GLU A 216 19.39 -18.31 -8.39
CA GLU A 216 19.12 -18.87 -9.73
C GLU A 216 18.06 -18.14 -10.53
N PHE A 217 17.22 -17.36 -9.86
CA PHE A 217 16.16 -16.53 -10.48
C PHE A 217 16.60 -15.09 -10.70
N GLY A 218 17.83 -14.72 -10.35
CA GLY A 218 18.35 -13.36 -10.46
C GLY A 218 17.66 -12.38 -9.48
N ILE A 219 17.41 -12.84 -8.25
CA ILE A 219 16.84 -12.03 -7.19
C ILE A 219 17.66 -10.77 -6.94
N LYS A 220 16.99 -9.63 -6.72
CA LYS A 220 17.66 -8.37 -6.40
C LYS A 220 17.01 -7.69 -5.18
N PRO A 221 17.80 -6.95 -4.39
CA PRO A 221 17.23 -6.00 -3.44
C PRO A 221 16.61 -4.84 -4.23
N VAL A 222 15.50 -4.31 -3.73
CA VAL A 222 14.70 -3.29 -4.41
C VAL A 222 14.37 -2.16 -3.45
N GLY A 223 14.59 -0.93 -3.88
CA GLY A 223 14.37 0.26 -3.08
C GLY A 223 12.96 0.85 -3.23
N LEU A 224 12.72 1.91 -2.41
CA LEU A 224 11.42 2.59 -2.37
C LEU A 224 11.07 3.31 -3.67
N GLY A 225 12.06 3.69 -4.48
CA GLY A 225 11.82 4.31 -5.79
C GLY A 225 11.09 3.37 -6.75
N ALA A 226 11.49 2.10 -6.83
CA ALA A 226 10.79 1.10 -7.62
C ALA A 226 9.46 0.69 -6.99
N ARG A 227 9.35 0.67 -5.64
CA ARG A 227 8.07 0.46 -4.95
C ARG A 227 7.03 1.48 -5.41
N ASP A 228 7.39 2.77 -5.51
CA ASP A 228 6.47 3.82 -5.95
C ASP A 228 6.07 3.68 -7.43
N THR A 229 7.00 3.37 -8.33
CA THR A 229 6.65 3.17 -9.74
C THR A 229 5.79 1.93 -9.97
N LEU A 230 6.03 0.84 -9.22
CA LEU A 230 5.25 -0.41 -9.28
C LEU A 230 3.81 -0.20 -8.79
N ARG A 231 3.63 0.42 -7.61
CA ARG A 231 2.29 0.68 -7.07
C ARG A 231 1.49 1.58 -7.99
N LEU A 232 2.14 2.61 -8.57
CA LEU A 232 1.46 3.55 -9.45
C LEU A 232 1.03 2.89 -10.76
N GLU A 233 1.84 2.00 -11.34
CA GLU A 233 1.41 1.22 -12.52
C GLU A 233 0.17 0.35 -12.24
N MET A 234 -0.06 -0.02 -10.99
CA MET A 234 -1.27 -0.73 -10.57
C MET A 234 -2.43 0.20 -10.21
N GLY A 235 -2.18 1.51 -10.09
CA GLY A 235 -3.16 2.48 -9.63
C GLY A 235 -3.46 2.35 -8.13
N PHE A 236 -2.52 1.84 -7.34
CA PHE A 236 -2.66 1.78 -5.88
C PHE A 236 -2.37 3.15 -5.28
N CYS A 237 -3.24 3.58 -4.39
CA CYS A 237 -3.09 4.84 -3.67
C CYS A 237 -1.86 4.83 -2.76
N LEU A 238 -1.26 6.01 -2.60
CA LEU A 238 -0.25 6.29 -1.59
C LEU A 238 -0.78 7.38 -0.67
N TYR A 239 -0.86 7.09 0.64
CA TYR A 239 -1.22 8.09 1.63
C TYR A 239 -0.20 9.24 1.66
N GLY A 240 -0.69 10.45 1.81
CA GLY A 240 0.10 11.68 1.68
C GLY A 240 0.21 12.21 0.25
N ASN A 241 -0.16 11.38 -0.74
CA ASN A 241 -0.24 11.79 -2.15
C ASN A 241 -1.68 11.73 -2.67
N ASP A 242 -2.26 10.53 -2.71
CA ASP A 242 -3.58 10.25 -3.30
C ASP A 242 -4.70 10.25 -2.26
N LEU A 243 -4.34 10.02 -1.01
CA LEU A 243 -5.21 10.00 0.17
C LEU A 243 -4.62 10.90 1.25
N ASP A 244 -5.47 11.60 1.98
CA ASP A 244 -5.12 12.41 3.14
C ASP A 244 -6.34 12.68 4.03
N ASP A 245 -6.15 13.47 5.08
CA ASP A 245 -7.19 13.85 6.04
C ASP A 245 -8.36 14.64 5.43
N THR A 246 -8.23 15.13 4.18
CA THR A 246 -9.24 15.90 3.45
C THR A 246 -9.90 15.14 2.31
N THR A 247 -9.43 13.93 2.00
CA THR A 247 -9.95 13.09 0.92
C THR A 247 -10.88 12.02 1.47
N SER A 248 -12.11 11.93 0.95
CA SER A 248 -13.02 10.87 1.37
C SER A 248 -12.75 9.56 0.64
N PRO A 249 -13.03 8.40 1.26
CA PRO A 249 -12.88 7.11 0.57
C PRO A 249 -13.79 7.01 -0.67
N ILE A 250 -14.90 7.73 -0.72
CA ILE A 250 -15.82 7.70 -1.86
C ILE A 250 -15.23 8.46 -3.05
N GLU A 251 -14.69 9.66 -2.83
CA GLU A 251 -14.05 10.43 -3.91
C GLU A 251 -12.73 9.81 -4.39
N ALA A 252 -12.04 9.09 -3.49
CA ALA A 252 -10.82 8.34 -3.80
C ALA A 252 -11.05 7.02 -4.56
N GLY A 253 -12.31 6.68 -4.87
CA GLY A 253 -12.63 5.42 -5.55
C GLY A 253 -12.57 4.19 -4.64
N LEU A 254 -12.46 4.38 -3.31
CA LEU A 254 -12.41 3.33 -2.30
C LEU A 254 -13.80 2.94 -1.76
N GLY A 255 -14.86 3.25 -2.49
CA GLY A 255 -16.22 2.84 -2.13
C GLY A 255 -16.43 1.32 -2.01
N TRP A 256 -15.57 0.53 -2.65
CA TRP A 256 -15.59 -0.94 -2.56
C TRP A 256 -15.12 -1.48 -1.21
N ILE A 257 -14.33 -0.72 -0.44
CA ILE A 257 -13.92 -1.01 0.94
C ILE A 257 -14.71 -0.19 1.98
N THR A 258 -15.70 0.58 1.57
CA THR A 258 -16.55 1.36 2.46
C THR A 258 -17.93 0.70 2.52
N LYS A 259 -18.18 -0.07 3.58
CA LYS A 259 -19.32 -0.98 3.66
C LYS A 259 -20.47 -0.40 4.50
N PHE A 260 -21.59 -0.19 3.86
CA PHE A 260 -22.83 0.31 4.48
C PHE A 260 -23.82 -0.83 4.76
N VAL A 261 -23.31 -1.90 5.38
CA VAL A 261 -24.16 -3.05 5.76
C VAL A 261 -24.84 -2.82 7.11
N GLU A 262 -25.87 -3.61 7.41
CA GLU A 262 -26.57 -3.58 8.68
C GLU A 262 -25.61 -3.90 9.84
N GLY A 263 -25.76 -3.21 10.98
CA GLY A 263 -24.92 -3.39 12.16
C GLY A 263 -23.50 -2.81 12.07
N LYS A 264 -23.09 -2.30 10.92
CA LYS A 264 -21.79 -1.66 10.72
C LYS A 264 -21.88 -0.16 10.93
N ASN A 265 -21.64 0.30 12.15
CA ASN A 265 -21.57 1.74 12.49
C ASN A 265 -20.11 2.13 12.65
N PHE A 266 -19.58 2.86 11.69
CA PHE A 266 -18.22 3.38 11.74
C PHE A 266 -18.23 4.91 11.74
N ILE A 267 -17.08 5.48 12.12
CA ILE A 267 -16.90 6.93 12.22
C ILE A 267 -17.31 7.60 10.90
N ASN A 268 -18.20 8.58 11.00
CA ASN A 268 -18.72 9.39 9.89
C ASN A 268 -19.47 8.61 8.78
N ARG A 269 -19.98 7.41 9.08
CA ARG A 269 -20.79 6.63 8.13
C ARG A 269 -21.90 7.44 7.45
N PRO A 270 -22.73 8.26 8.16
CA PRO A 270 -23.84 8.96 7.53
C PRO A 270 -23.42 9.91 6.40
N MET A 271 -22.31 10.63 6.59
CA MET A 271 -21.76 11.53 5.56
C MET A 271 -21.27 10.75 4.35
N LEU A 272 -20.52 9.66 4.57
CA LEU A 272 -19.97 8.84 3.48
C LEU A 272 -21.06 8.09 2.73
N GLU A 273 -22.13 7.66 3.42
CA GLU A 273 -23.29 7.04 2.78
C GLU A 273 -24.05 8.05 1.91
N LYS A 274 -24.19 9.30 2.38
CA LYS A 274 -24.73 10.41 1.59
C LYS A 274 -23.87 10.70 0.35
N GLN A 275 -22.57 10.80 0.49
CA GLN A 275 -21.66 10.99 -0.66
C GLN A 275 -21.80 9.86 -1.69
N LYS A 276 -21.95 8.61 -1.24
CA LYS A 276 -22.18 7.49 -2.15
C LYS A 276 -23.50 7.60 -2.92
N ALA A 277 -24.55 8.11 -2.30
CA ALA A 277 -25.86 8.27 -2.90
C ALA A 277 -25.95 9.48 -3.83
N GLU A 278 -25.40 10.62 -3.42
CA GLU A 278 -25.52 11.91 -4.12
C GLU A 278 -24.35 12.21 -5.07
N GLY A 279 -23.21 11.51 -4.92
CA GLY A 279 -21.97 11.78 -5.62
C GLY A 279 -21.05 12.72 -4.82
N THR A 280 -19.85 12.92 -5.37
CA THR A 280 -18.78 13.74 -4.80
C THR A 280 -18.47 14.92 -5.70
N THR A 281 -17.82 15.95 -5.16
CA THR A 281 -17.43 17.16 -5.92
C THR A 281 -16.16 16.96 -6.75
N ARG A 282 -15.40 15.92 -6.47
CA ARG A 282 -14.20 15.49 -7.21
C ARG A 282 -14.08 13.98 -7.19
N LYS A 283 -13.31 13.43 -8.12
CA LYS A 283 -13.02 11.99 -8.20
C LYS A 283 -11.57 11.74 -8.54
N LEU A 284 -10.96 10.77 -7.88
CA LEU A 284 -9.64 10.26 -8.24
C LEU A 284 -9.74 9.45 -9.52
N VAL A 285 -8.92 9.79 -10.52
CA VAL A 285 -8.83 9.11 -11.80
C VAL A 285 -7.39 8.74 -12.12
N GLY A 286 -7.19 7.69 -12.91
CA GLY A 286 -5.93 7.41 -13.58
C GLY A 286 -5.89 8.12 -14.94
N PHE A 287 -4.72 8.53 -15.40
CA PHE A 287 -4.54 9.09 -16.73
C PHE A 287 -3.18 8.71 -17.34
N GLU A 288 -3.16 8.68 -18.67
CA GLU A 288 -1.95 8.46 -19.47
C GLU A 288 -1.64 9.70 -20.29
N MET A 289 -0.36 10.05 -20.38
CA MET A 289 0.07 11.15 -21.24
C MET A 289 -0.07 10.79 -22.73
N ILE A 290 -0.67 11.67 -23.49
CA ILE A 290 -0.67 11.64 -24.96
C ILE A 290 0.58 12.36 -25.48
N ASP A 291 0.84 13.55 -24.95
CA ASP A 291 2.05 14.29 -25.24
C ASP A 291 3.21 13.79 -24.38
N ARG A 292 4.44 13.98 -24.89
CA ARG A 292 5.64 13.60 -24.14
C ARG A 292 5.83 14.47 -22.91
N GLY A 293 5.72 13.88 -21.74
CA GLY A 293 5.89 14.55 -20.45
C GLY A 293 5.79 13.57 -19.29
N ILE A 294 6.27 13.98 -18.13
CA ILE A 294 6.19 13.21 -16.88
C ILE A 294 5.37 14.01 -15.89
N PRO A 295 4.15 13.57 -15.56
CA PRO A 295 3.33 14.25 -14.56
C PRO A 295 3.99 14.13 -13.17
N ARG A 296 3.79 15.15 -12.33
CA ARG A 296 4.31 15.19 -10.98
C ARG A 296 3.23 15.65 -10.01
N HIS A 297 3.36 15.24 -8.77
CA HIS A 297 2.50 15.70 -7.68
C HIS A 297 2.40 17.23 -7.65
N GLY A 298 1.18 17.74 -7.50
CA GLY A 298 0.90 19.16 -7.43
C GLY A 298 0.77 19.90 -8.79
N TYR A 299 1.01 19.21 -9.92
CA TYR A 299 0.71 19.83 -11.23
C TYR A 299 -0.80 19.99 -11.41
N GLU A 300 -1.22 21.13 -11.98
CA GLU A 300 -2.62 21.37 -12.24
C GLU A 300 -3.14 20.51 -13.40
N LEU A 301 -4.33 19.96 -13.22
CA LEU A 301 -5.13 19.39 -14.27
C LEU A 301 -6.05 20.48 -14.81
N VAL A 302 -5.99 20.69 -16.12
CA VAL A 302 -6.76 21.74 -16.79
C VAL A 302 -7.54 21.18 -17.97
N ASN A 303 -8.63 21.86 -18.35
CA ASN A 303 -9.36 21.53 -19.57
C ASN A 303 -8.64 22.13 -20.81
N GLN A 304 -9.21 21.97 -22.01
CA GLN A 304 -8.61 22.46 -23.25
C GLN A 304 -8.53 23.99 -23.28
N GLU A 305 -9.44 24.66 -22.61
CA GLU A 305 -9.49 26.14 -22.47
C GLU A 305 -8.44 26.63 -21.48
N GLY A 306 -7.94 25.76 -20.60
CA GLY A 306 -6.94 26.06 -19.57
C GLY A 306 -7.53 26.41 -18.22
N GLU A 307 -8.80 26.10 -18.01
CA GLU A 307 -9.43 26.25 -16.71
C GLU A 307 -9.02 25.09 -15.80
N ASN A 308 -8.75 25.38 -14.53
CA ASN A 308 -8.40 24.37 -13.55
C ASN A 308 -9.58 23.42 -13.29
N ILE A 309 -9.35 22.12 -13.48
CA ILE A 309 -10.31 21.04 -13.25
C ILE A 309 -9.86 20.09 -12.14
N GLY A 310 -8.64 20.27 -11.61
CA GLY A 310 -8.13 19.39 -10.58
C GLY A 310 -6.62 19.47 -10.38
N VAL A 311 -6.07 18.42 -9.77
CA VAL A 311 -4.65 18.34 -9.41
C VAL A 311 -4.11 16.92 -9.53
N VAL A 312 -2.87 16.80 -9.99
CA VAL A 312 -2.11 15.54 -10.02
C VAL A 312 -1.68 15.19 -8.59
N THR A 313 -2.00 13.99 -8.15
CA THR A 313 -1.60 13.48 -6.84
C THR A 313 -0.37 12.57 -6.92
N SER A 314 -0.28 11.74 -7.94
CA SER A 314 0.88 10.88 -8.21
C SER A 314 1.18 10.86 -9.70
N GLY A 315 2.46 10.79 -10.06
CA GLY A 315 2.86 10.75 -11.46
C GLY A 315 4.29 10.30 -11.66
N THR A 316 4.52 9.51 -12.72
CA THR A 316 5.84 8.99 -13.08
C THR A 316 5.93 8.68 -14.58
N MET A 317 7.15 8.41 -15.04
CA MET A 317 7.38 7.68 -16.28
C MET A 317 7.21 6.19 -15.99
N SER A 318 6.22 5.53 -16.60
CA SER A 318 6.04 4.08 -16.45
C SER A 318 7.24 3.32 -17.01
N PRO A 319 7.96 2.54 -16.19
CA PRO A 319 9.10 1.76 -16.68
C PRO A 319 8.72 0.68 -17.71
N THR A 320 7.53 0.06 -17.56
CA THR A 320 7.06 -0.97 -18.49
C THR A 320 6.51 -0.37 -19.78
N ARG A 321 5.79 0.74 -19.73
CA ARG A 321 5.10 1.31 -20.90
C ARG A 321 5.85 2.45 -21.57
N LYS A 322 6.84 3.04 -20.90
CA LYS A 322 7.66 4.16 -21.38
C LYS A 322 6.84 5.41 -21.76
N ILE A 323 5.74 5.61 -21.08
CA ILE A 323 4.89 6.82 -21.17
C ILE A 323 4.67 7.41 -19.79
N GLY A 324 4.37 8.71 -19.71
CA GLY A 324 3.94 9.33 -18.46
C GLY A 324 2.57 8.79 -18.05
N ILE A 325 2.45 8.40 -16.79
CA ILE A 325 1.20 7.96 -16.14
C ILE A 325 1.00 8.73 -14.86
N GLY A 326 -0.23 8.87 -14.42
CA GLY A 326 -0.52 9.52 -13.16
C GLY A 326 -1.91 9.24 -12.64
N MET A 327 -2.11 9.66 -11.40
CA MET A 327 -3.42 9.77 -10.76
C MET A 327 -3.65 11.21 -10.32
N GLY A 328 -4.90 11.61 -10.23
CA GLY A 328 -5.26 12.94 -9.80
C GLY A 328 -6.75 13.08 -9.56
N TYR A 329 -7.12 14.07 -8.75
CA TYR A 329 -8.51 14.44 -8.55
C TYR A 329 -8.96 15.39 -9.64
N VAL A 330 -10.12 15.11 -10.25
CA VAL A 330 -10.77 15.95 -11.24
C VAL A 330 -12.21 16.21 -10.82
N LYS A 331 -12.80 17.30 -11.35
CA LYS A 331 -14.25 17.53 -11.26
C LYS A 331 -14.98 16.36 -11.92
N PRO A 332 -16.17 15.94 -11.41
CA PRO A 332 -16.85 14.70 -11.83
C PRO A 332 -17.11 14.61 -13.33
N GLU A 333 -17.41 15.72 -14.00
CA GLU A 333 -17.65 15.78 -15.43
C GLU A 333 -16.45 15.39 -16.30
N TYR A 334 -15.22 15.48 -15.75
CA TYR A 334 -13.98 15.06 -16.43
C TYR A 334 -13.53 13.65 -16.04
N SER A 335 -14.26 12.94 -15.20
CA SER A 335 -13.82 11.64 -14.64
C SER A 335 -14.10 10.42 -15.55
N LYS A 336 -14.81 10.61 -16.67
CA LYS A 336 -15.16 9.50 -17.56
C LYS A 336 -13.93 9.00 -18.30
N ILE A 337 -13.77 7.67 -18.38
CA ILE A 337 -12.71 7.03 -19.17
C ILE A 337 -12.80 7.49 -20.63
N GLY A 338 -11.65 7.85 -21.21
CA GLY A 338 -11.52 8.39 -22.56
C GLY A 338 -11.63 9.92 -22.63
N THR A 339 -11.93 10.62 -21.53
CA THR A 339 -11.93 12.08 -21.50
C THR A 339 -10.52 12.62 -21.69
N GLU A 340 -10.33 13.51 -22.67
CA GLU A 340 -9.08 14.25 -22.80
C GLU A 340 -9.00 15.36 -21.75
N ILE A 341 -7.87 15.45 -21.09
CA ILE A 341 -7.50 16.48 -20.12
C ILE A 341 -6.11 17.00 -20.46
N CYS A 342 -5.70 18.10 -19.86
CA CYS A 342 -4.33 18.59 -19.98
C CYS A 342 -3.68 18.69 -18.60
N ILE A 343 -2.37 18.51 -18.56
CA ILE A 343 -1.54 18.78 -17.39
C ILE A 343 -0.77 20.07 -17.68
N ASP A 344 -0.90 21.06 -16.78
CA ASP A 344 -0.06 22.26 -16.84
C ASP A 344 1.33 21.92 -16.28
N MET A 345 2.28 21.82 -17.18
CA MET A 345 3.69 21.60 -16.83
C MET A 345 4.46 22.90 -17.05
N ARG A 346 4.48 23.76 -16.03
CA ARG A 346 5.20 25.06 -16.06
C ARG A 346 4.74 25.96 -17.19
N GLY A 347 3.42 26.13 -17.35
CA GLY A 347 2.80 26.97 -18.39
C GLY A 347 2.66 26.27 -19.75
N ARG A 348 3.01 24.99 -19.87
CA ARG A 348 2.79 24.18 -21.07
C ARG A 348 1.66 23.18 -20.81
N LYS A 349 0.60 23.28 -21.58
CA LYS A 349 -0.53 22.34 -21.53
C LYS A 349 -0.17 21.09 -22.34
N LEU A 350 0.08 19.97 -21.66
CA LEU A 350 0.35 18.69 -22.28
C LEU A 350 -0.87 17.78 -22.18
N LYS A 351 -1.27 17.22 -23.29
CA LYS A 351 -2.46 16.36 -23.38
C LYS A 351 -2.27 15.03 -22.67
N ALA A 352 -3.32 14.60 -22.02
CA ALA A 352 -3.46 13.30 -21.41
C ALA A 352 -4.90 12.78 -21.61
N VAL A 353 -5.11 11.50 -21.35
CA VAL A 353 -6.43 10.87 -21.42
C VAL A 353 -6.71 10.11 -20.13
N VAL A 354 -7.93 10.24 -19.62
CA VAL A 354 -8.40 9.48 -18.46
C VAL A 354 -8.53 8.01 -18.82
N VAL A 355 -7.92 7.14 -18.03
CA VAL A 355 -7.93 5.69 -18.21
C VAL A 355 -8.30 4.97 -16.93
N LYS A 356 -8.70 3.71 -17.04
CA LYS A 356 -8.93 2.84 -15.89
C LYS A 356 -7.63 2.11 -15.52
N PRO A 357 -7.08 2.29 -14.31
CA PRO A 357 -6.00 1.43 -13.82
C PRO A 357 -6.45 -0.05 -13.75
N PRO A 358 -5.51 -1.02 -13.78
CA PRO A 358 -4.07 -0.82 -13.80
C PRO A 358 -3.54 -0.34 -15.16
N PHE A 359 -2.46 0.45 -15.14
CA PHE A 359 -1.78 0.91 -16.36
C PHE A 359 -0.93 -0.22 -16.99
N ARG A 360 -0.36 -1.08 -16.15
CA ARG A 360 0.29 -2.32 -16.58
C ARG A 360 -0.75 -3.43 -16.70
N LYS A 361 -0.76 -4.11 -17.84
CA LYS A 361 -1.61 -5.28 -18.11
C LYS A 361 -0.86 -6.58 -17.79
#